data_3fe23f9ca5fb8d487ea8b0268659a832
#
_entry.id   3fe23f9ca5fb8d487ea8b0268659a832
#
_cell.length_a   1.000
_cell.length_b   1.000
_cell.length_c   1.000
_cell.angle_alpha   90.00
_cell.angle_beta   90.00
_cell.angle_gamma   90.00
#
_symmetry.space_group_name_H-M   'P 1'
#
loop_
_entity.id
_entity.type
_entity.pdbx_description
1 polymer ?
#
loop_
_entity_poly.entity_id
_entity_poly.type
_entity_poly.pdbx_seq_one_letter_code
_entity_poly.pdbx_strand_id
1 'polypeptide(L)'
;LSPALGTFLAGVVLANSEFRHELESDIEPFKGLLLGLFFITVGAGINFTLLFDNLWIVLGLTIGLILLKAAVLFCLSVLFSMRWADRWLFTLALAQAGEFGFVLLSFPTKNAVIPPQIADLLLLVVALSMLLTPALFILFDRVILPRLDQGQQRPADEITEHGTAIIAGIGRFGQVINRVLKGNGYQTVVLDVS
;
A
#
# COMPACT_ATOMS: atom_id res chain seq x y z
N LEU A 1 -27.84 9.38 6.87
CA LEU A 1 -26.58 8.61 6.74
C LEU A 1 -25.90 9.05 5.45
N SER A 2 -24.60 9.34 5.48
CA SER A 2 -23.86 9.61 4.24
C SER A 2 -23.65 8.33 3.45
N PRO A 3 -23.58 8.37 2.09
CA PRO A 3 -23.28 7.18 1.27
C PRO A 3 -21.99 6.48 1.70
N ALA A 4 -20.97 7.25 2.09
CA ALA A 4 -19.70 6.71 2.57
C ALA A 4 -19.82 5.93 3.87
N LEU A 5 -20.66 6.39 4.82
CA LEU A 5 -20.92 5.64 6.05
C LEU A 5 -21.72 4.36 5.74
N GLY A 6 -22.66 4.42 4.79
CA GLY A 6 -23.43 3.25 4.37
C GLY A 6 -22.55 2.16 3.76
N THR A 7 -21.62 2.52 2.86
CA THR A 7 -20.69 1.57 2.25
C THR A 7 -19.70 0.99 3.27
N PHE A 8 -19.23 1.80 4.21
CA PHE A 8 -18.38 1.33 5.31
C PHE A 8 -19.11 0.28 6.18
N LEU A 9 -20.35 0.58 6.60
CA LEU A 9 -21.16 -0.37 7.38
C LEU A 9 -21.45 -1.64 6.61
N ALA A 10 -21.75 -1.56 5.31
CA ALA A 10 -21.90 -2.74 4.46
C ALA A 10 -20.64 -3.61 4.46
N GLY A 11 -19.46 -2.98 4.34
CA GLY A 11 -18.17 -3.68 4.43
C GLY A 11 -17.96 -4.40 5.77
N VAL A 12 -18.32 -3.75 6.89
CA VAL A 12 -18.22 -4.34 8.22
C VAL A 12 -19.14 -5.55 8.37
N VAL A 13 -20.40 -5.46 7.87
CA VAL A 13 -21.36 -6.57 7.93
C VAL A 13 -20.90 -7.74 7.08
N LEU A 14 -20.36 -7.47 5.88
CA LEU A 14 -19.90 -8.49 4.93
C LEU A 14 -18.55 -9.10 5.30
N ALA A 15 -17.76 -8.44 6.16
CA ALA A 15 -16.41 -8.90 6.56
C ALA A 15 -16.42 -10.32 7.17
N ASN A 16 -17.48 -10.69 7.87
CA ASN A 16 -17.65 -12.02 8.49
C ASN A 16 -18.55 -12.95 7.68
N SER A 17 -18.93 -12.60 6.44
CA SER A 17 -19.76 -13.44 5.57
C SER A 17 -18.95 -14.60 5.01
N GLU A 18 -19.59 -15.76 4.86
CA GLU A 18 -19.05 -16.92 4.16
C GLU A 18 -18.75 -16.61 2.68
N PHE A 19 -19.49 -15.66 2.10
CA PHE A 19 -19.34 -15.21 0.70
C PHE A 19 -18.31 -14.11 0.52
N ARG A 20 -17.53 -13.78 1.54
CA ARG A 20 -16.54 -12.68 1.49
C ARG A 20 -15.57 -12.81 0.31
N HIS A 21 -15.02 -14.00 0.08
CA HIS A 21 -14.05 -14.21 -0.99
C HIS A 21 -14.65 -14.09 -2.39
N GLU A 22 -15.90 -14.52 -2.57
CA GLU A 22 -16.63 -14.34 -3.84
C GLU A 22 -16.89 -12.87 -4.10
N LEU A 23 -17.37 -12.13 -3.09
CA LEU A 23 -17.60 -10.69 -3.18
C LEU A 23 -16.31 -9.91 -3.45
N GLU A 24 -15.21 -10.25 -2.79
CA GLU A 24 -13.90 -9.66 -3.06
C GLU A 24 -13.46 -9.90 -4.50
N SER A 25 -13.64 -11.11 -5.02
CA SER A 25 -13.32 -11.49 -6.40
C SER A 25 -14.16 -10.75 -7.44
N ASP A 26 -15.45 -10.55 -7.17
CA ASP A 26 -16.36 -9.82 -8.04
C ASP A 26 -16.10 -8.32 -8.08
N ILE A 27 -15.63 -7.74 -6.96
CA ILE A 27 -15.35 -6.30 -6.84
C ILE A 27 -13.96 -5.96 -7.37
N GLU A 28 -12.98 -6.87 -7.28
CA GLU A 28 -11.58 -6.61 -7.61
C GLU A 28 -11.36 -5.99 -9.01
N PRO A 29 -12.04 -6.41 -10.10
CA PRO A 29 -11.88 -5.80 -11.43
C PRO A 29 -12.30 -4.32 -11.47
N PHE A 30 -13.28 -3.95 -10.63
CA PHE A 30 -13.84 -2.59 -10.59
C PHE A 30 -13.06 -1.65 -9.67
N LYS A 31 -12.33 -2.19 -8.70
CA LYS A 31 -11.59 -1.42 -7.69
C LYS A 31 -10.62 -0.43 -8.30
N GLY A 32 -9.80 -0.86 -9.26
CA GLY A 32 -8.85 0.03 -9.95
C GLY A 32 -9.54 1.11 -10.77
N LEU A 33 -10.62 0.77 -11.48
CA LEU A 33 -11.41 1.72 -12.27
C LEU A 33 -12.07 2.77 -11.38
N LEU A 34 -12.73 2.35 -10.30
CA LEU A 34 -13.42 3.24 -9.37
C LEU A 34 -12.43 4.13 -8.61
N LEU A 35 -11.27 3.59 -8.23
CA LEU A 35 -10.19 4.37 -7.62
C LEU A 35 -9.65 5.43 -8.57
N GLY A 36 -9.44 5.08 -9.85
CA GLY A 36 -9.05 6.04 -10.89
C GLY A 36 -10.06 7.16 -11.07
N LEU A 37 -11.36 6.81 -11.15
CA LEU A 37 -12.46 7.79 -11.24
C LEU A 37 -12.52 8.71 -10.01
N PHE A 38 -12.31 8.15 -8.82
CA PHE A 38 -12.21 8.91 -7.58
C PHE A 38 -11.10 9.96 -7.65
N PHE A 39 -9.88 9.58 -8.05
CA PHE A 39 -8.77 10.53 -8.17
C PHE A 39 -8.99 11.61 -9.25
N ILE A 40 -9.63 11.26 -10.37
CA ILE A 40 -10.02 12.23 -11.39
C ILE A 40 -11.00 13.25 -10.80
N THR A 41 -12.01 12.79 -10.07
CA THR A 41 -13.02 13.64 -9.45
C THR A 41 -12.40 14.57 -8.38
N VAL A 42 -11.52 14.04 -7.55
CA VAL A 42 -10.77 14.82 -6.55
C VAL A 42 -9.89 15.85 -7.24
N GLY A 43 -9.15 15.45 -8.28
CA GLY A 43 -8.28 16.35 -9.04
C GLY A 43 -9.07 17.49 -9.73
N ALA A 44 -10.24 17.17 -10.31
CA ALA A 44 -11.13 18.17 -10.91
C ALA A 44 -11.72 19.15 -9.88
N GLY A 45 -11.87 18.72 -8.63
CA GLY A 45 -12.35 19.57 -7.52
C GLY A 45 -11.28 20.46 -6.88
N ILE A 46 -10.03 20.37 -7.28
CA ILE A 46 -8.94 21.16 -6.71
C ILE A 46 -9.09 22.64 -7.08
N ASN A 47 -9.10 23.49 -6.06
CA ASN A 47 -9.04 24.93 -6.23
C ASN A 47 -7.60 25.39 -6.45
N PHE A 48 -7.19 25.50 -7.72
CA PHE A 48 -5.83 25.87 -8.08
C PHE A 48 -5.49 27.32 -7.68
N THR A 49 -6.47 28.24 -7.66
CA THR A 49 -6.25 29.59 -7.18
C THR A 49 -5.84 29.59 -5.71
N LEU A 50 -6.60 28.88 -4.88
CA LEU A 50 -6.26 28.73 -3.46
C LEU A 50 -4.89 28.06 -3.26
N LEU A 51 -4.56 27.09 -4.10
CA LEU A 51 -3.26 26.41 -4.07
C LEU A 51 -2.11 27.37 -4.34
N PHE A 52 -2.20 28.17 -5.40
CA PHE A 52 -1.12 29.10 -5.77
C PHE A 52 -1.02 30.28 -4.79
N ASP A 53 -2.13 30.79 -4.29
CA ASP A 53 -2.15 31.88 -3.31
C ASP A 53 -1.56 31.46 -1.96
N ASN A 54 -1.66 30.16 -1.61
CA ASN A 54 -1.20 29.62 -0.34
C ASN A 54 -0.15 28.51 -0.49
N LEU A 55 0.60 28.51 -1.58
CA LEU A 55 1.51 27.42 -1.96
C LEU A 55 2.44 27.00 -0.83
N TRP A 56 3.09 27.93 -0.17
CA TRP A 56 4.04 27.64 0.91
C TRP A 56 3.36 27.06 2.15
N ILE A 57 2.14 27.49 2.43
CA ILE A 57 1.35 26.96 3.56
C ILE A 57 0.93 25.53 3.25
N VAL A 58 0.38 25.28 2.05
CA VAL A 58 -0.04 23.94 1.62
C VAL A 58 1.13 22.97 1.60
N LEU A 59 2.27 23.36 1.01
CA LEU A 59 3.48 22.54 1.00
C LEU A 59 4.00 22.28 2.41
N GLY A 60 4.07 23.30 3.25
CA GLY A 60 4.53 23.16 4.63
C GLY A 60 3.64 22.22 5.45
N LEU A 61 2.32 22.34 5.33
CA LEU A 61 1.37 21.45 5.99
C LEU A 61 1.45 20.02 5.46
N THR A 62 1.59 19.85 4.13
CA THR A 62 1.71 18.53 3.52
C THR A 62 2.98 17.80 3.96
N ILE A 63 4.12 18.49 3.90
CA ILE A 63 5.40 17.92 4.35
C ILE A 63 5.36 17.68 5.86
N GLY A 64 4.83 18.62 6.64
CA GLY A 64 4.65 18.47 8.08
C GLY A 64 3.80 17.26 8.45
N LEU A 65 2.68 17.05 7.76
CA LEU A 65 1.81 15.88 7.92
C LEU A 65 2.56 14.57 7.63
N ILE A 66 3.24 14.52 6.48
CA ILE A 66 4.01 13.33 6.07
C ILE A 66 5.11 13.03 7.09
N LEU A 67 5.87 14.04 7.51
CA LEU A 67 6.95 13.87 8.48
C LEU A 67 6.43 13.44 9.86
N LEU A 68 5.35 14.04 10.33
CA LEU A 68 4.73 13.66 11.62
C LEU A 68 4.25 12.21 11.60
N LYS A 69 3.51 11.82 10.55
CA LYS A 69 3.06 10.44 10.41
C LYS A 69 4.22 9.47 10.21
N ALA A 70 5.22 9.83 9.40
CA ALA A 70 6.41 9.03 9.22
C ALA A 70 7.16 8.82 10.55
N ALA A 71 7.31 9.84 11.38
CA ALA A 71 7.93 9.73 12.70
C ALA A 71 7.18 8.73 13.59
N VAL A 72 5.85 8.85 13.67
CA VAL A 72 5.01 7.93 14.46
C VAL A 72 5.11 6.49 13.94
N LEU A 73 4.98 6.30 12.62
CA LEU A 73 5.05 4.97 11.99
C LEU A 73 6.43 4.35 12.15
N PHE A 74 7.49 5.15 12.03
CA PHE A 74 8.86 4.70 12.27
C PHE A 74 9.04 4.26 13.72
N CYS A 75 8.58 5.03 14.70
CA CYS A 75 8.62 4.64 16.11
C CYS A 75 7.86 3.32 16.35
N LEU A 76 6.67 3.17 15.77
CA LEU A 76 5.91 1.92 15.84
C LEU A 76 6.68 0.75 15.22
N SER A 77 7.28 0.94 14.04
CA SER A 77 8.05 -0.11 13.37
C SER A 77 9.26 -0.57 14.18
N VAL A 78 9.88 0.34 14.95
CA VAL A 78 10.94 0.00 15.92
C VAL A 78 10.37 -0.80 17.09
N LEU A 79 9.25 -0.37 17.64
CA LEU A 79 8.61 -1.03 18.78
C LEU A 79 8.19 -2.47 18.43
N PHE A 80 7.69 -2.70 17.21
CA PHE A 80 7.32 -4.01 16.71
C PHE A 80 8.49 -4.81 16.11
N SER A 81 9.74 -4.34 16.28
CA SER A 81 10.96 -5.03 15.85
C SER A 81 10.95 -5.44 14.37
N MET A 82 10.36 -4.61 13.50
CA MET A 82 10.31 -4.87 12.06
C MET A 82 11.73 -4.88 11.47
N ARG A 83 11.96 -5.69 10.42
CA ARG A 83 13.22 -5.71 9.67
C ARG A 83 13.48 -4.33 9.06
N TRP A 84 14.76 -3.98 8.90
CA TRP A 84 15.15 -2.63 8.49
C TRP A 84 14.53 -2.16 7.17
N ALA A 85 14.50 -3.01 6.15
CA ALA A 85 13.86 -2.70 4.86
C ALA A 85 12.33 -2.54 4.99
N ASP A 86 11.66 -3.47 5.69
CA ASP A 86 10.22 -3.46 5.91
C ASP A 86 9.78 -2.23 6.73
N ARG A 87 10.63 -1.78 7.66
CA ARG A 87 10.42 -0.58 8.47
C ARG A 87 10.28 0.68 7.61
N TRP A 88 11.20 0.88 6.67
CA TRP A 88 11.15 2.02 5.77
C TRP A 88 9.98 1.93 4.80
N LEU A 89 9.72 0.74 4.26
CA LEU A 89 8.57 0.52 3.38
C LEU A 89 7.25 0.80 4.10
N PHE A 90 7.06 0.25 5.30
CA PHE A 90 5.90 0.50 6.16
C PHE A 90 5.72 1.99 6.45
N THR A 91 6.80 2.67 6.82
CA THR A 91 6.77 4.09 7.16
C THR A 91 6.36 4.94 5.97
N LEU A 92 7.00 4.76 4.81
CA LEU A 92 6.75 5.58 3.62
C LEU A 92 5.39 5.28 2.98
N ALA A 93 4.98 4.01 2.96
CA ALA A 93 3.69 3.60 2.40
C ALA A 93 2.49 4.22 3.13
N LEU A 94 2.58 4.40 4.44
CA LEU A 94 1.47 4.84 5.28
C LEU A 94 1.57 6.30 5.74
N ALA A 95 2.62 7.03 5.34
CA ALA A 95 2.85 8.42 5.77
C ALA A 95 1.83 9.43 5.20
N GLN A 96 1.13 9.10 4.13
CA GLN A 96 0.11 9.95 3.51
C GLN A 96 -1.16 10.09 4.37
N ALA A 97 -2.01 11.09 4.07
CA ALA A 97 -3.27 11.30 4.77
C ALA A 97 -4.31 10.18 4.52
N GLY A 98 -4.28 9.58 3.33
CA GLY A 98 -5.24 8.57 2.89
C GLY A 98 -6.56 9.14 2.37
N GLU A 99 -7.29 8.33 1.59
CA GLU A 99 -8.54 8.71 0.92
C GLU A 99 -9.70 9.02 1.89
N PHE A 100 -9.70 8.43 3.06
CA PHE A 100 -10.71 8.72 4.09
C PHE A 100 -10.66 10.17 4.57
N GLY A 101 -9.55 10.88 4.39
CA GLY A 101 -9.44 12.31 4.67
C GLY A 101 -10.50 13.13 3.94
N PHE A 102 -10.82 12.81 2.68
CA PHE A 102 -11.87 13.48 1.90
C PHE A 102 -13.26 13.23 2.48
N VAL A 103 -13.53 11.99 2.90
CA VAL A 103 -14.81 11.60 3.51
C VAL A 103 -14.98 12.28 4.86
N LEU A 104 -13.95 12.25 5.69
CA LEU A 104 -13.98 12.86 7.02
C LEU A 104 -14.15 14.37 6.97
N LEU A 105 -13.53 15.06 6.02
CA LEU A 105 -13.68 16.53 5.85
C LEU A 105 -15.02 16.91 5.25
N SER A 106 -15.67 16.05 4.48
CA SER A 106 -16.97 16.36 3.86
C SER A 106 -18.10 16.57 4.88
N PHE A 107 -18.07 15.84 5.98
CA PHE A 107 -19.11 15.94 7.01
C PHE A 107 -19.08 17.26 7.78
N PRO A 108 -17.96 17.68 8.39
CA PRO A 108 -17.89 18.94 9.10
C PRO A 108 -18.07 20.17 8.18
N THR A 109 -17.69 20.07 6.92
CA THR A 109 -17.92 21.14 5.94
C THR A 109 -19.41 21.29 5.64
N LYS A 110 -20.14 20.18 5.39
CA LYS A 110 -21.59 20.22 5.14
C LYS A 110 -22.40 20.72 6.34
N ASN A 111 -21.91 20.50 7.55
CA ASN A 111 -22.58 20.94 8.79
C ASN A 111 -22.05 22.31 9.30
N ALA A 112 -21.29 23.04 8.47
CA ALA A 112 -20.71 24.36 8.79
C ALA A 112 -19.89 24.38 10.11
N VAL A 113 -19.31 23.23 10.50
CA VAL A 113 -18.42 23.12 11.67
C VAL A 113 -17.04 23.67 11.36
N ILE A 114 -16.61 23.50 10.10
CA ILE A 114 -15.33 24.02 9.59
C ILE A 114 -15.63 25.03 8.48
N PRO A 115 -15.01 26.23 8.50
CA PRO A 115 -15.13 27.20 7.41
C PRO A 115 -14.70 26.57 6.07
N PRO A 116 -15.41 26.85 4.95
CA PRO A 116 -15.10 26.28 3.65
C PRO A 116 -13.64 26.47 3.23
N GLN A 117 -13.07 27.64 3.48
CA GLN A 117 -11.68 27.97 3.12
C GLN A 117 -10.66 27.04 3.82
N ILE A 118 -10.92 26.69 5.09
CA ILE A 118 -10.06 25.76 5.84
C ILE A 118 -10.26 24.35 5.32
N ALA A 119 -11.50 23.96 5.02
CA ALA A 119 -11.81 22.66 4.47
C ALA A 119 -11.10 22.44 3.12
N ASP A 120 -11.19 23.42 2.21
CA ASP A 120 -10.53 23.38 0.89
C ASP A 120 -9.00 23.28 1.03
N LEU A 121 -8.41 24.03 1.97
CA LEU A 121 -6.98 23.95 2.24
C LEU A 121 -6.58 22.56 2.75
N LEU A 122 -7.35 21.99 3.68
CA LEU A 122 -7.09 20.64 4.20
C LEU A 122 -7.27 19.57 3.10
N LEU A 123 -8.27 19.72 2.23
CA LEU A 123 -8.46 18.82 1.08
C LEU A 123 -7.28 18.89 0.12
N LEU A 124 -6.70 20.07 -0.12
CA LEU A 124 -5.46 20.22 -0.90
C LEU A 124 -4.29 19.50 -0.25
N VAL A 125 -4.11 19.62 1.07
CA VAL A 125 -3.06 18.90 1.81
C VAL A 125 -3.21 17.39 1.69
N VAL A 126 -4.45 16.87 1.83
CA VAL A 126 -4.75 15.44 1.65
C VAL A 126 -4.38 15.00 0.23
N ALA A 127 -4.91 15.69 -0.80
CA ALA A 127 -4.66 15.36 -2.20
C ALA A 127 -3.16 15.37 -2.53
N LEU A 128 -2.44 16.41 -2.09
CA LEU A 128 -1.01 16.56 -2.37
C LEU A 128 -0.18 15.50 -1.64
N SER A 129 -0.55 15.12 -0.41
CA SER A 129 0.13 14.04 0.32
C SER A 129 0.00 12.70 -0.39
N MET A 130 -1.16 12.42 -0.99
CA MET A 130 -1.38 11.20 -1.79
C MET A 130 -0.62 11.24 -3.11
N LEU A 131 -0.57 12.40 -3.77
CA LEU A 131 0.19 12.59 -5.02
C LEU A 131 1.69 12.40 -4.82
N LEU A 132 2.22 12.75 -3.64
CA LEU A 132 3.64 12.55 -3.32
C LEU A 132 4.00 11.10 -2.99
N THR A 133 3.04 10.24 -2.69
CA THR A 133 3.29 8.84 -2.31
C THR A 133 4.07 8.05 -3.36
N PRO A 134 3.74 8.07 -4.67
CA PRO A 134 4.55 7.40 -5.69
C PRO A 134 6.00 7.89 -5.72
N ALA A 135 6.22 9.19 -5.50
CA ALA A 135 7.57 9.75 -5.43
C ALA A 135 8.34 9.22 -4.21
N LEU A 136 7.67 9.03 -3.07
CA LEU A 136 8.26 8.41 -1.89
C LEU A 136 8.64 6.94 -2.14
N PHE A 137 7.82 6.19 -2.88
CA PHE A 137 8.16 4.81 -3.29
C PHE A 137 9.35 4.78 -4.25
N ILE A 138 9.40 5.67 -5.24
CA ILE A 138 10.56 5.78 -6.14
C ILE A 138 11.83 6.13 -5.35
N LEU A 139 11.71 7.01 -4.36
CA LEU A 139 12.82 7.35 -3.46
C LEU A 139 13.27 6.12 -2.66
N PHE A 140 12.34 5.35 -2.14
CA PHE A 140 12.63 4.11 -1.43
C PHE A 140 13.39 3.12 -2.33
N ASP A 141 12.85 2.80 -3.51
CA ASP A 141 13.42 1.80 -4.42
C ASP A 141 14.78 2.20 -4.97
N ARG A 142 14.98 3.49 -5.28
CA ARG A 142 16.22 3.95 -5.93
C ARG A 142 17.31 4.37 -4.97
N VAL A 143 16.95 4.81 -3.77
CA VAL A 143 17.91 5.41 -2.82
C VAL A 143 18.07 4.57 -1.56
N ILE A 144 16.97 4.10 -0.98
CA ILE A 144 17.00 3.41 0.32
C ILE A 144 17.31 1.94 0.12
N LEU A 145 16.57 1.25 -0.74
CA LEU A 145 16.70 -0.18 -0.96
C LEU A 145 18.12 -0.60 -1.39
N PRO A 146 18.79 0.05 -2.35
CA PRO A 146 20.16 -0.34 -2.75
C PRO A 146 21.21 -0.17 -1.64
N ARG A 147 20.98 0.79 -0.72
CA ARG A 147 21.88 0.99 0.42
C ARG A 147 21.67 -0.05 1.52
N LEU A 148 20.49 -0.65 1.58
CA LEU A 148 20.13 -1.68 2.55
C LEU A 148 20.53 -3.08 2.07
N ASP A 149 20.49 -3.32 0.76
CA ASP A 149 20.72 -4.62 0.14
C ASP A 149 22.22 -4.98 0.03
N GLN A 150 23.13 -4.01 0.21
CA GLN A 150 24.58 -4.23 0.19
C GLN A 150 25.11 -5.18 1.31
N GLY A 151 24.27 -5.58 2.26
CA GLY A 151 24.61 -6.46 3.37
C GLY A 151 24.06 -7.89 3.29
N GLN A 152 23.17 -8.21 2.36
CA GLN A 152 22.49 -9.50 2.27
C GLN A 152 22.46 -10.08 0.85
N GLN A 153 23.57 -10.02 0.12
CA GLN A 153 23.75 -10.96 -0.98
C GLN A 153 23.91 -12.33 -0.32
N ARG A 154 22.80 -13.11 -0.26
CA ARG A 154 22.94 -14.55 -0.02
C ARG A 154 23.88 -15.06 -1.09
N PRO A 155 24.96 -15.81 -0.72
CA PRO A 155 25.75 -16.48 -1.73
C PRO A 155 24.81 -17.24 -2.65
N ALA A 156 25.00 -17.14 -3.95
CA ALA A 156 24.24 -17.95 -4.90
C ALA A 156 24.37 -19.42 -4.47
N ASP A 157 23.24 -20.12 -4.30
CA ASP A 157 23.27 -21.54 -3.98
C ASP A 157 24.07 -22.25 -5.09
N GLU A 158 25.20 -22.81 -4.75
CA GLU A 158 25.94 -23.69 -5.67
C GLU A 158 25.15 -24.99 -5.80
N ILE A 159 24.41 -25.12 -6.89
CA ILE A 159 23.67 -26.34 -7.23
C ILE A 159 24.72 -27.34 -7.70
N THR A 160 25.17 -28.21 -6.78
CA THR A 160 26.10 -29.30 -7.07
C THR A 160 25.38 -30.55 -7.56
N GLU A 161 24.07 -30.62 -7.47
CA GLU A 161 23.26 -31.76 -7.90
C GLU A 161 22.66 -31.54 -9.28
N HIS A 162 22.87 -32.54 -10.16
CA HIS A 162 22.31 -32.59 -11.51
C HIS A 162 21.14 -33.58 -11.54
N GLY A 163 19.93 -33.08 -11.69
CA GLY A 163 18.72 -33.90 -11.84
C GLY A 163 18.10 -33.74 -13.24
N THR A 164 17.37 -34.76 -13.67
CA THR A 164 16.66 -34.73 -14.96
C THR A 164 15.45 -33.81 -14.93
N ALA A 165 14.91 -33.49 -13.76
CA ALA A 165 13.76 -32.59 -13.57
C ALA A 165 14.01 -31.62 -12.43
N ILE A 166 13.66 -30.35 -12.66
CA ILE A 166 13.73 -29.28 -11.66
C ILE A 166 12.29 -28.99 -11.19
N ILE A 167 12.06 -29.01 -9.90
CA ILE A 167 10.77 -28.68 -9.29
C ILE A 167 10.95 -27.36 -8.55
N ALA A 168 10.27 -26.32 -9.00
CA ALA A 168 10.25 -25.02 -8.32
C ALA A 168 9.08 -24.98 -7.34
N GLY A 169 9.37 -24.98 -6.05
CA GLY A 169 8.41 -24.99 -4.95
C GLY A 169 8.07 -26.40 -4.44
N ILE A 170 8.26 -26.61 -3.11
CA ILE A 170 7.99 -27.90 -2.43
C ILE A 170 6.67 -27.84 -1.62
N GLY A 171 5.73 -27.01 -2.01
CA GLY A 171 4.38 -27.01 -1.47
C GLY A 171 3.67 -28.37 -1.66
N ARG A 172 2.43 -28.50 -1.23
CA ARG A 172 1.67 -29.78 -1.31
C ARG A 172 1.70 -30.41 -2.70
N PHE A 173 1.54 -29.61 -3.74
CA PHE A 173 1.59 -30.05 -5.13
C PHE A 173 3.01 -30.48 -5.55
N GLY A 174 4.02 -29.66 -5.23
CA GLY A 174 5.42 -30.00 -5.54
C GLY A 174 5.89 -31.28 -4.88
N GLN A 175 5.45 -31.58 -3.66
CA GLN A 175 5.73 -32.83 -2.97
C GLN A 175 5.13 -34.04 -3.70
N VAL A 176 3.90 -33.92 -4.19
CA VAL A 176 3.25 -34.99 -4.95
C VAL A 176 3.99 -35.25 -6.26
N ILE A 177 4.31 -34.20 -7.02
CA ILE A 177 5.08 -34.32 -8.27
C ILE A 177 6.44 -34.94 -8.02
N ASN A 178 7.14 -34.51 -6.98
CA ASN A 178 8.45 -35.06 -6.62
C ASN A 178 8.38 -36.58 -6.33
N ARG A 179 7.37 -37.02 -5.58
CA ARG A 179 7.17 -38.45 -5.29
C ARG A 179 6.85 -39.24 -6.56
N VAL A 180 6.02 -38.72 -7.44
CA VAL A 180 5.67 -39.38 -8.70
C VAL A 180 6.88 -39.51 -9.60
N LEU A 181 7.67 -38.47 -9.76
CA LEU A 181 8.87 -38.47 -10.61
C LEU A 181 9.93 -39.43 -10.05
N LYS A 182 10.20 -39.38 -8.73
CA LYS A 182 11.14 -40.31 -8.08
C LYS A 182 10.66 -41.76 -8.17
N GLY A 183 9.34 -41.99 -8.03
CA GLY A 183 8.75 -43.33 -8.18
C GLY A 183 8.89 -43.89 -9.59
N ASN A 184 9.00 -43.03 -10.61
CA ASN A 184 9.26 -43.40 -12.01
C ASN A 184 10.76 -43.39 -12.38
N GLY A 185 11.66 -43.27 -11.43
CA GLY A 185 13.11 -43.36 -11.66
C GLY A 185 13.79 -42.07 -12.12
N TYR A 186 13.06 -40.92 -12.12
CA TYR A 186 13.68 -39.63 -12.46
C TYR A 186 14.44 -39.05 -11.27
N GLN A 187 15.62 -38.52 -11.54
CA GLN A 187 16.33 -37.69 -10.57
C GLN A 187 15.75 -36.28 -10.57
N THR A 188 15.38 -35.79 -9.39
CA THR A 188 14.72 -34.48 -9.25
C THR A 188 15.59 -33.56 -8.39
N VAL A 189 15.72 -32.31 -8.82
CA VAL A 189 16.26 -31.20 -8.03
C VAL A 189 15.09 -30.31 -7.61
N VAL A 190 14.98 -30.01 -6.31
CA VAL A 190 13.88 -29.21 -5.76
C VAL A 190 14.45 -27.86 -5.35
N LEU A 191 13.85 -26.81 -5.88
CA LEU A 191 14.14 -25.42 -5.53
C LEU A 191 12.97 -24.87 -4.71
N ASP A 192 13.24 -24.42 -3.49
CA ASP A 192 12.25 -23.77 -2.63
C ASP A 192 12.79 -22.47 -2.07
N VAL A 193 11.89 -21.51 -1.81
CA VAL A 193 12.21 -20.25 -1.16
C VAL A 193 11.93 -20.43 0.33
N SER A 194 12.95 -20.69 1.11
CA SER A 194 12.88 -20.76 2.58
C SER A 194 12.92 -19.36 3.21
#